data_33c83e24aa372787c1d4576d60a8c316
#
_entry.id   33c83e24aa372787c1d4576d60a8c316
#
_cell.length_a   1.000
_cell.length_b   1.000
_cell.length_c   1.000
_cell.angle_alpha   90.00
_cell.angle_beta   90.00
_cell.angle_gamma   90.00
#
_symmetry.space_group_name_H-M   'P 1'
#
loop_
_entity.id
_entity.type
_entity.pdbx_description
1 polymer ?
#
loop_
_entity_poly.entity_id
_entity_poly.type
_entity_poly.pdbx_seq_one_letter_code
_entity_poly.pdbx_strand_id
1 'polypeptide(L)'
;MNELFTDASTLSYDGILFEGVTAIIAKLNSTPKTVHKILTFDAQSTSNNDILCFVTGDLIFDGKASDPWIFAETFILRNGGTAGYFFYNDILRIN
;
A
#
# COMPACT_ATOMS: atom_id res chain seq x y z
N MET A 1 7.66 6.02 7.30
CA MET A 1 6.40 5.86 6.54
C MET A 1 6.01 7.11 5.77
N ASN A 2 6.13 8.30 6.38
CA ASN A 2 5.68 9.54 5.70
C ASN A 2 6.44 9.82 4.40
N GLU A 3 7.71 9.43 4.31
CA GLU A 3 8.48 9.64 3.09
C GLU A 3 8.07 8.76 1.92
N LEU A 4 7.25 7.73 2.15
CA LEU A 4 6.74 6.86 1.09
C LEU A 4 5.48 7.42 0.43
N PHE A 5 4.86 8.43 1.01
CA PHE A 5 3.66 9.08 0.49
C PHE A 5 3.90 10.58 0.35
N THR A 6 3.24 11.20 -0.61
CA THR A 6 3.31 12.65 -0.85
C THR A 6 1.90 13.21 -0.99
N ASP A 7 1.79 14.52 -1.19
CA ASP A 7 0.49 15.15 -1.44
C ASP A 7 -0.14 14.68 -2.77
N ALA A 8 0.66 14.11 -3.67
CA ALA A 8 0.18 13.55 -4.92
C ALA A 8 -0.26 12.09 -4.78
N SER A 9 -0.07 11.47 -3.62
CA SER A 9 -0.41 10.06 -3.39
C SER A 9 -1.91 9.89 -3.20
N THR A 10 -2.42 8.73 -3.66
CA THR A 10 -3.80 8.33 -3.51
C THR A 10 -3.83 6.89 -3.02
N LEU A 11 -4.62 6.63 -1.97
CA LEU A 11 -4.81 5.29 -1.43
C LEU A 11 -6.29 4.95 -1.43
N SER A 12 -6.65 3.80 -2.02
CA SER A 12 -7.92 3.15 -1.78
C SER A 12 -7.73 2.06 -0.74
N TYR A 13 -8.39 2.21 0.40
CA TYR A 13 -8.31 1.22 1.47
C TYR A 13 -9.68 0.54 1.57
N ASP A 14 -9.73 -0.69 1.04
CA ASP A 14 -10.93 -1.52 1.05
C ASP A 14 -12.16 -0.80 0.48
N GLY A 15 -11.94 -0.03 -0.59
CA GLY A 15 -12.99 0.68 -1.31
C GLY A 15 -13.17 2.14 -0.91
N ILE A 16 -12.46 2.64 0.10
CA ILE A 16 -12.54 4.03 0.53
C ILE A 16 -11.27 4.78 0.12
N LEU A 17 -11.47 5.92 -0.55
CA LEU A 17 -10.39 6.71 -1.13
C LEU A 17 -9.85 7.73 -0.14
N PHE A 18 -8.53 7.79 -0.03
CA PHE A 18 -7.79 8.79 0.75
C PHE A 18 -6.79 9.48 -0.16
N GLU A 19 -6.74 10.79 -0.14
CA GLU A 19 -5.87 11.58 -1.00
C GLU A 19 -4.90 12.42 -0.17
N GLY A 20 -3.62 12.39 -0.54
CA GLY A 20 -2.57 13.15 0.10
C GLY A 20 -1.99 12.46 1.34
N VAL A 21 -0.75 12.82 1.66
CA VAL A 21 0.01 12.16 2.72
C VAL A 21 -0.68 12.25 4.08
N THR A 22 -1.26 13.39 4.41
CA THR A 22 -1.89 13.58 5.73
C THR A 22 -3.05 12.63 5.95
N ALA A 23 -3.97 12.53 4.97
CA ALA A 23 -5.13 11.65 5.07
C ALA A 23 -4.72 10.18 5.06
N ILE A 24 -3.74 9.81 4.23
CA ILE A 24 -3.26 8.44 4.11
C ILE A 24 -2.63 7.98 5.42
N ILE A 25 -1.72 8.77 5.99
CA ILE A 25 -1.04 8.41 7.23
C ILE A 25 -2.03 8.36 8.40
N ALA A 26 -3.00 9.27 8.45
CA ALA A 26 -4.04 9.23 9.47
C ALA A 26 -4.84 7.93 9.39
N LYS A 27 -5.19 7.49 8.17
CA LYS A 27 -5.89 6.21 7.99
C LYS A 27 -5.04 5.04 8.42
N LEU A 28 -3.78 4.98 8.02
CA LEU A 28 -2.90 3.87 8.36
C LEU A 28 -2.64 3.79 9.86
N ASN A 29 -2.54 4.93 10.54
CA ASN A 29 -2.36 4.98 11.98
C ASN A 29 -3.63 4.59 12.76
N SER A 30 -4.80 4.67 12.13
CA SER A 30 -6.07 4.30 12.76
C SER A 30 -6.37 2.82 12.67
N THR A 31 -5.61 2.06 11.87
CA THR A 31 -5.83 0.62 11.71
C THR A 31 -5.13 -0.16 12.82
N PRO A 32 -5.63 -1.37 13.16
CA PRO A 32 -4.93 -2.23 14.11
C PRO A 32 -3.54 -2.59 13.60
N LYS A 33 -2.66 -2.93 14.54
CA LYS A 33 -1.32 -3.39 14.19
C LYS A 33 -1.42 -4.68 13.37
N THR A 34 -0.73 -4.71 12.23
CA THR A 34 -0.79 -5.83 11.30
C THR A 34 0.60 -6.28 10.89
N VAL A 35 0.69 -7.55 10.52
CA VAL A 35 1.87 -8.13 9.87
C VAL A 35 1.44 -8.64 8.49
N HIS A 36 2.17 -8.25 7.46
CA HIS A 36 1.94 -8.69 6.10
C HIS A 36 2.89 -9.84 5.77
N LYS A 37 2.33 -10.98 5.39
CA LYS A 37 3.12 -12.10 4.87
C LYS A 37 2.94 -12.15 3.36
N ILE A 38 3.98 -11.77 2.62
CA ILE A 38 3.93 -11.69 1.16
C ILE A 38 3.99 -13.09 0.59
N LEU A 39 2.99 -13.47 -0.22
CA LEU A 39 2.95 -14.75 -0.91
C LEU A 39 3.30 -14.62 -2.38
N THR A 40 2.85 -13.56 -3.04
CA THR A 40 3.20 -13.30 -4.44
C THR A 40 3.58 -11.83 -4.60
N PHE A 41 4.47 -11.56 -5.55
CA PHE A 41 4.89 -10.20 -5.88
C PHE A 41 5.28 -10.15 -7.35
N ASP A 42 4.69 -9.20 -8.09
CA ASP A 42 5.01 -8.92 -9.49
C ASP A 42 5.28 -7.44 -9.66
N ALA A 43 6.24 -7.09 -10.50
CA ALA A 43 6.56 -5.70 -10.79
C ALA A 43 6.88 -5.54 -12.27
N GLN A 44 6.42 -4.43 -12.84
CA GLN A 44 6.63 -4.08 -14.24
C GLN A 44 6.91 -2.59 -14.38
N SER A 45 7.83 -2.23 -15.27
CA SER A 45 8.02 -0.83 -15.64
C SER A 45 6.87 -0.37 -16.54
N THR A 46 6.38 0.85 -16.30
CA THR A 46 5.37 1.46 -17.16
C THR A 46 6.03 2.33 -18.22
N SER A 47 5.25 2.83 -19.18
CA SER A 47 5.75 3.72 -20.23
C SER A 47 6.24 5.06 -19.71
N ASN A 48 5.87 5.44 -18.47
CA ASN A 48 6.27 6.71 -17.83
C ASN A 48 7.42 6.55 -16.84
N ASN A 49 8.15 5.44 -16.91
CA ASN A 49 9.23 5.11 -15.96
C ASN A 49 8.75 4.94 -14.51
N ASP A 50 7.46 4.72 -14.32
CA ASP A 50 6.91 4.28 -13.04
C ASP A 50 7.04 2.77 -12.94
N ILE A 51 6.83 2.24 -11.74
CA ILE A 51 6.83 0.80 -11.50
C ILE A 51 5.45 0.40 -11.00
N LEU A 52 4.80 -0.49 -11.76
CA LEU A 52 3.52 -1.08 -11.37
C LEU A 52 3.80 -2.36 -10.59
N CYS A 53 3.24 -2.46 -9.39
CA CYS A 53 3.45 -3.61 -8.51
C CYS A 53 2.12 -4.24 -8.14
N PHE A 54 2.12 -5.56 -8.02
CA PHE A 54 0.97 -6.32 -7.54
C PHE A 54 1.44 -7.34 -6.50
N VAL A 55 0.79 -7.32 -5.34
CA VAL A 55 1.18 -8.13 -4.18
C VAL A 55 -0.05 -8.84 -3.65
N THR A 56 0.09 -10.11 -3.31
CA THR A 56 -0.92 -10.84 -2.54
C THR A 56 -0.27 -11.51 -1.35
N GLY A 57 -1.05 -11.77 -0.31
CA GLY A 57 -0.53 -12.44 0.85
C GLY A 57 -1.53 -12.57 1.97
N ASP A 58 -1.01 -12.90 3.14
CA ASP A 58 -1.77 -13.00 4.37
C ASP A 58 -1.57 -11.74 5.21
N LEU A 59 -2.65 -11.29 5.82
CA LEU A 59 -2.66 -10.15 6.73
C LEU A 59 -3.03 -10.67 8.12
N ILE A 60 -2.14 -10.48 9.07
CA ILE A 60 -2.30 -10.97 10.45
C ILE A 60 -2.54 -9.77 11.35
N PHE A 61 -3.69 -9.73 12.01
CA PHE A 61 -4.07 -8.66 12.92
C PHE A 61 -3.75 -9.06 14.36
N ASP A 62 -3.09 -8.17 15.09
CA ASP A 62 -2.85 -8.29 16.54
C ASP A 62 -2.23 -9.64 16.94
N GLY A 63 -1.36 -10.18 16.08
CA GLY A 63 -0.67 -11.45 16.38
C GLY A 63 -1.53 -12.71 16.24
N LYS A 64 -2.73 -12.60 15.67
CA LYS A 64 -3.63 -13.74 15.48
C LYS A 64 -3.28 -14.52 14.22
N ALA A 65 -2.11 -15.17 14.24
CA ALA A 65 -1.58 -15.90 13.08
C ALA A 65 -2.43 -17.10 12.67
N SER A 66 -3.28 -17.61 13.57
CA SER A 66 -4.15 -18.74 13.27
C SER A 66 -5.39 -18.38 12.47
N ASP A 67 -5.65 -17.07 12.27
CA ASP A 67 -6.84 -16.58 11.57
C ASP A 67 -6.44 -15.40 10.65
N PRO A 68 -5.60 -15.67 9.64
CA PRO A 68 -5.16 -14.62 8.75
C PRO A 68 -6.26 -14.19 7.78
N TRP A 69 -6.23 -12.92 7.39
CA TRP A 69 -7.03 -12.39 6.29
C TRP A 69 -6.19 -12.42 5.02
N ILE A 70 -6.84 -12.46 3.88
CA ILE A 70 -6.16 -12.38 2.58
C ILE A 70 -6.17 -10.92 2.14
N PHE A 71 -5.03 -10.44 1.66
CA PHE A 71 -4.98 -9.12 1.07
C PHE A 71 -4.44 -9.17 -0.36
N ALA A 72 -4.87 -8.22 -1.17
CA ALA A 72 -4.32 -7.94 -2.48
C ALA A 72 -4.07 -6.45 -2.57
N GLU A 73 -2.91 -6.06 -3.07
CA GLU A 73 -2.52 -4.67 -3.19
C GLU A 73 -1.86 -4.42 -4.53
N THR A 74 -2.32 -3.37 -5.23
CA THR A 74 -1.71 -2.88 -6.46
C THR A 74 -1.25 -1.46 -6.22
N PHE A 75 0.00 -1.14 -6.58
CA PHE A 75 0.49 0.21 -6.41
C PHE A 75 1.45 0.60 -7.52
N ILE A 76 1.54 1.91 -7.75
CA ILE A 76 2.48 2.50 -8.68
C ILE A 76 3.50 3.30 -7.89
N LEU A 77 4.77 2.95 -8.06
CA LEU A 77 5.89 3.67 -7.50
C LEU A 77 6.39 4.69 -8.53
N ARG A 78 6.45 5.95 -8.12
CA ARG A 78 6.93 7.05 -8.95
C ARG A 78 8.18 7.65 -8.32
N ASN A 79 9.17 8.02 -9.14
CA ASN A 79 10.37 8.69 -8.68
C ASN A 79 10.06 10.18 -8.42
N GLY A 80 10.72 10.76 -7.43
CA GLY A 80 10.56 12.18 -7.09
C GLY A 80 10.12 12.44 -5.65
N GLY A 81 9.96 11.38 -4.84
CA GLY A 81 9.72 11.52 -3.42
C GLY A 81 11.00 11.75 -2.63
N THR A 82 10.87 12.03 -1.32
CA THR A 82 12.00 12.25 -0.42
C THR A 82 12.92 11.04 -0.32
N ALA A 83 12.36 9.84 -0.38
CA ALA A 83 13.11 8.58 -0.31
C ALA A 83 13.44 8.02 -1.71
N GLY A 84 13.24 8.80 -2.78
CA GLY A 84 13.44 8.39 -4.16
C GLY A 84 12.10 8.05 -4.82
N TYR A 85 11.60 6.83 -4.64
CA TYR A 85 10.28 6.44 -5.11
C TYR A 85 9.23 6.65 -4.01
N PHE A 86 8.01 6.98 -4.43
CA PHE A 86 6.86 7.09 -3.52
C PHE A 86 5.65 6.39 -4.12
N PHE A 87 4.69 6.03 -3.27
CA PHE A 87 3.43 5.45 -3.72
C PHE A 87 2.57 6.54 -4.34
N TYR A 88 2.44 6.51 -5.67
CA TYR A 88 1.59 7.46 -6.39
C TYR A 88 0.13 7.02 -6.37
N ASN A 89 -0.12 5.78 -6.73
CA ASN A 89 -1.42 5.12 -6.58
C ASN A 89 -1.24 3.87 -5.75
N ASP A 90 -2.19 3.60 -4.87
CA ASP A 90 -2.15 2.43 -4.00
C ASP A 90 -3.57 1.95 -3.78
N ILE A 91 -3.83 0.70 -4.10
CA ILE A 91 -5.15 0.08 -3.95
C ILE A 91 -4.98 -1.18 -3.11
N LEU A 92 -5.59 -1.18 -1.94
CA LEU A 92 -5.54 -2.30 -1.00
C LEU A 92 -6.93 -2.89 -0.81
N ARG A 93 -7.03 -4.20 -0.92
CA ARG A 93 -8.24 -4.97 -0.62
C ARG A 93 -7.93 -6.03 0.40
N ILE A 94 -8.80 -6.17 1.38
CA ILE A 94 -8.71 -7.18 2.44
C ILE A 94 -9.97 -8.04 2.39
N ASN A 95 -9.78 -9.33 2.48
CA ASN A 95 -10.88 -10.27 2.32
C ASN A 95 -11.00 -11.23 3.48
#